data_d7709f707d2cf0f03fcf6bb4a6f5dcbb
#
_entry.id   d7709f707d2cf0f03fcf6bb4a6f5dcbb
#
_cell.length_a   1.000
_cell.length_b   1.000
_cell.length_c   1.000
_cell.angle_alpha   90.00
_cell.angle_beta   90.00
_cell.angle_gamma   90.00
#
_symmetry.space_group_name_H-M   'P 1'
#
loop_
_entity.id
_entity.type
_entity.pdbx_description
1 polymer ?
#
loop_
_entity_poly.entity_id
_entity_poly.type
_entity_poly.pdbx_seq_one_letter_code
_entity_poly.pdbx_strand_id
1 'polypeptide(L)'
;FLTAKIHLPTQNGQIDFAFMEQFIAELEAERIVELEAYLQATGLQDYTLTKEEEKALQGFEGVEFEEFRIEDVLDWQPQKEIDPLKLDNLKDVNQKLYPFYGQATINNGIISYNQLVDEVLNNKEGKSTILIHSNNQNTVYLETPFYLKDGHGATSVLQSEKLNKLNALYFMSSIKKVILSKYSYNAKATKIELKNTLISLPSSQGVPLYAYMEVFIKAVQKLVIKEVVEYADRKIAASREVVTKT
;
A
#
# COMPACT_ATOMS: atom_id res chain seq x y z
N PHE A 1 -13.71 13.59 33.38
CA PHE A 1 -14.50 12.51 32.71
C PHE A 1 -15.92 12.34 33.32
N LEU A 2 -16.22 12.83 34.51
CA LEU A 2 -17.51 12.64 35.19
C LEU A 2 -18.70 13.36 34.54
N THR A 3 -18.49 14.23 33.57
CA THR A 3 -19.54 15.01 32.90
C THR A 3 -19.74 14.65 31.42
N ALA A 4 -19.04 13.64 30.92
CA ALA A 4 -19.21 13.17 29.55
C ALA A 4 -20.58 12.48 29.38
N LYS A 5 -21.38 12.96 28.41
CA LYS A 5 -22.64 12.34 28.02
C LYS A 5 -22.47 11.57 26.72
N ILE A 6 -23.04 10.39 26.68
CA ILE A 6 -23.12 9.57 25.47
C ILE A 6 -24.59 9.38 25.08
N HIS A 7 -24.86 9.25 23.79
CA HIS A 7 -26.19 8.90 23.29
C HIS A 7 -26.22 7.40 23.01
N LEU A 8 -27.20 6.72 23.54
CA LEU A 8 -27.42 5.28 23.33
C LEU A 8 -28.82 5.05 22.77
N PRO A 9 -29.06 4.00 21.97
CA PRO A 9 -30.39 3.57 21.56
C PRO A 9 -31.24 3.26 22.78
N THR A 10 -32.49 3.69 22.78
CA THR A 10 -33.42 3.44 23.89
C THR A 10 -34.76 2.97 23.34
N GLN A 11 -35.38 2.02 24.06
CA GLN A 11 -36.74 1.55 23.82
C GLN A 11 -37.55 1.65 25.14
N ASN A 12 -38.72 2.27 25.10
CA ASN A 12 -39.56 2.51 26.28
C ASN A 12 -38.83 3.19 27.45
N GLY A 13 -37.89 4.11 27.16
CA GLY A 13 -37.13 4.85 28.18
C GLY A 13 -35.97 4.09 28.84
N GLN A 14 -35.70 2.86 28.39
CA GLN A 14 -34.54 2.04 28.82
C GLN A 14 -33.55 1.85 27.67
N ILE A 15 -32.30 1.61 28.02
CA ILE A 15 -31.27 1.30 27.01
C ILE A 15 -31.65 0.01 26.28
N ASP A 16 -31.65 0.05 24.94
CA ASP A 16 -31.98 -1.08 24.08
C ASP A 16 -30.74 -1.89 23.76
N PHE A 17 -30.36 -2.75 24.68
CA PHE A 17 -29.21 -3.66 24.49
C PHE A 17 -29.43 -4.64 23.35
N ALA A 18 -30.67 -5.14 23.16
CA ALA A 18 -30.98 -6.11 22.10
C ALA A 18 -30.76 -5.50 20.71
N PHE A 19 -31.18 -4.26 20.49
CA PHE A 19 -30.89 -3.54 19.26
C PHE A 19 -29.38 -3.36 19.05
N MET A 20 -28.61 -3.00 20.11
CA MET A 20 -27.18 -2.81 19.99
C MET A 20 -26.46 -4.11 19.65
N GLU A 21 -26.84 -5.23 20.28
CA GLU A 21 -26.29 -6.55 19.97
C GLU A 21 -26.59 -6.97 18.52
N GLN A 22 -27.83 -6.84 18.09
CA GLN A 22 -28.23 -7.16 16.73
C GLN A 22 -27.49 -6.29 15.71
N PHE A 23 -27.42 -4.98 15.93
CA PHE A 23 -26.75 -4.03 15.04
C PHE A 23 -25.25 -4.36 14.89
N ILE A 24 -24.58 -4.67 16.00
CA ILE A 24 -23.16 -5.06 15.95
C ILE A 24 -22.97 -6.39 15.23
N ALA A 25 -23.85 -7.37 15.47
CA ALA A 25 -23.78 -8.67 14.79
C ALA A 25 -23.97 -8.54 13.27
N GLU A 26 -24.92 -7.70 12.83
CA GLU A 26 -25.15 -7.43 11.41
C GLU A 26 -23.95 -6.74 10.77
N LEU A 27 -23.38 -5.74 11.44
CA LEU A 27 -22.20 -5.01 10.98
C LEU A 27 -20.95 -5.94 10.90
N GLU A 28 -20.75 -6.80 11.90
CA GLU A 28 -19.67 -7.81 11.87
C GLU A 28 -19.86 -8.78 10.70
N ALA A 29 -21.07 -9.26 10.47
CA ALA A 29 -21.36 -10.18 9.38
C ALA A 29 -21.07 -9.54 8.01
N GLU A 30 -21.48 -8.28 7.80
CA GLU A 30 -21.18 -7.54 6.57
C GLU A 30 -19.66 -7.40 6.36
N ARG A 31 -18.92 -7.02 7.40
CA ARG A 31 -17.44 -6.88 7.33
C ARG A 31 -16.72 -8.19 7.05
N ILE A 32 -17.22 -9.31 7.59
CA ILE A 32 -16.64 -10.63 7.30
C ILE A 32 -16.85 -11.00 5.84
N VAL A 33 -18.04 -10.74 5.26
CA VAL A 33 -18.31 -11.00 3.85
C VAL A 33 -17.41 -10.14 2.94
N GLU A 34 -17.25 -8.85 3.26
CA GLU A 34 -16.34 -7.96 2.53
C GLU A 34 -14.89 -8.44 2.59
N LEU A 35 -14.43 -8.88 3.78
CA LEU A 35 -13.09 -9.42 3.98
C LEU A 35 -12.87 -10.69 3.17
N GLU A 36 -13.82 -11.64 3.19
CA GLU A 36 -13.75 -12.89 2.43
C GLU A 36 -13.64 -12.60 0.92
N ALA A 37 -14.50 -11.71 0.42
CA ALA A 37 -14.47 -11.29 -0.99
C ALA A 37 -13.11 -10.65 -1.37
N TYR A 38 -12.54 -9.82 -0.50
CA TYR A 38 -11.23 -9.22 -0.70
C TYR A 38 -10.12 -10.27 -0.73
N LEU A 39 -10.09 -11.19 0.24
CA LEU A 39 -9.09 -12.26 0.32
C LEU A 39 -9.13 -13.15 -0.93
N GLN A 40 -10.33 -13.49 -1.39
CA GLN A 40 -10.52 -14.27 -2.60
C GLN A 40 -10.07 -13.51 -3.86
N ALA A 41 -10.49 -12.25 -4.02
CA ALA A 41 -10.15 -11.42 -5.19
C ALA A 41 -8.65 -11.13 -5.30
N THR A 42 -7.94 -11.06 -4.17
CA THR A 42 -6.49 -10.79 -4.11
C THR A 42 -5.63 -12.06 -4.10
N GLY A 43 -6.24 -13.25 -4.02
CA GLY A 43 -5.53 -14.53 -3.88
C GLY A 43 -4.82 -14.71 -2.54
N LEU A 44 -5.15 -13.89 -1.53
CA LEU A 44 -4.55 -13.95 -0.19
C LEU A 44 -5.24 -14.97 0.74
N GLN A 45 -6.27 -15.66 0.28
CA GLN A 45 -6.95 -16.70 1.05
C GLN A 45 -6.06 -17.92 1.28
N ASP A 46 -5.17 -18.26 0.32
CA ASP A 46 -4.21 -19.35 0.48
C ASP A 46 -2.95 -18.83 1.19
N TYR A 47 -2.86 -19.10 2.48
CA TYR A 47 -1.69 -18.79 3.31
C TYR A 47 -0.70 -19.94 3.47
N THR A 48 -0.92 -21.08 2.78
CA THR A 48 -0.02 -22.22 2.81
C THR A 48 1.27 -21.89 2.08
N LEU A 49 2.41 -22.01 2.75
CA LEU A 49 3.70 -21.78 2.13
C LEU A 49 4.04 -22.91 1.17
N THR A 50 4.57 -22.57 0.01
CA THR A 50 5.22 -23.52 -0.88
C THR A 50 6.62 -23.86 -0.36
N LYS A 51 7.19 -24.96 -0.83
CA LYS A 51 8.59 -25.35 -0.50
C LYS A 51 9.61 -24.28 -0.89
N GLU A 52 9.36 -23.54 -1.94
CA GLU A 52 10.21 -22.44 -2.40
C GLU A 52 10.11 -21.24 -1.46
N GLU A 53 8.90 -20.89 -1.04
CA GLU A 53 8.63 -19.82 -0.07
C GLU A 53 9.24 -20.16 1.31
N GLU A 54 9.09 -21.40 1.79
CA GLU A 54 9.75 -21.88 3.02
C GLU A 54 11.28 -21.76 2.94
N LYS A 55 11.87 -22.19 1.82
CA LYS A 55 13.31 -22.06 1.61
C LYS A 55 13.78 -20.60 1.57
N ALA A 56 13.01 -19.71 0.94
CA ALA A 56 13.36 -18.29 0.89
C ALA A 56 13.36 -17.65 2.29
N LEU A 57 12.41 -18.03 3.16
CA LEU A 57 12.37 -17.56 4.55
C LEU A 57 13.51 -18.13 5.39
N GLN A 58 13.73 -19.46 5.34
CA GLN A 58 14.76 -20.14 6.13
C GLN A 58 16.18 -19.74 5.68
N GLY A 59 16.36 -19.51 4.39
CA GLY A 59 17.64 -19.14 3.80
C GLY A 59 18.00 -17.66 3.92
N PHE A 60 17.12 -16.82 4.49
CA PHE A 60 17.30 -15.37 4.50
C PHE A 60 18.63 -14.92 5.13
N GLU A 61 19.04 -15.53 6.23
CA GLU A 61 20.30 -15.19 6.91
C GLU A 61 21.56 -15.56 6.09
N GLY A 62 21.42 -16.50 5.16
CA GLY A 62 22.51 -16.94 4.28
C GLY A 62 22.54 -16.24 2.91
N VAL A 63 21.59 -15.34 2.63
CA VAL A 63 21.57 -14.59 1.38
C VAL A 63 22.64 -13.51 1.39
N GLU A 64 23.41 -13.40 0.32
CA GLU A 64 24.34 -12.29 0.15
C GLU A 64 23.60 -11.01 -0.16
N PHE A 65 24.03 -9.92 0.48
CA PHE A 65 23.49 -8.58 0.28
C PHE A 65 24.59 -7.66 -0.19
N GLU A 66 24.29 -6.88 -1.22
CA GLU A 66 25.17 -5.82 -1.71
C GLU A 66 24.47 -4.48 -1.66
N GLU A 67 25.24 -3.40 -1.61
CA GLU A 67 24.72 -2.03 -1.63
C GLU A 67 24.62 -1.53 -3.07
N PHE A 68 23.45 -0.96 -3.40
CA PHE A 68 23.16 -0.35 -4.70
C PHE A 68 22.69 1.09 -4.48
N ARG A 69 23.16 2.03 -5.30
CA ARG A 69 22.51 3.33 -5.37
C ARG A 69 21.09 3.15 -5.92
N ILE A 70 20.14 3.91 -5.41
CA ILE A 70 18.76 3.79 -5.91
C ILE A 70 18.70 4.02 -7.43
N GLU A 71 19.51 4.95 -7.97
CA GLU A 71 19.53 5.23 -9.42
C GLU A 71 20.15 4.11 -10.28
N ASP A 72 20.88 3.16 -9.69
CA ASP A 72 21.44 2.03 -10.43
C ASP A 72 20.42 0.90 -10.64
N VAL A 73 19.33 0.91 -9.89
CA VAL A 73 18.30 -0.15 -9.88
C VAL A 73 16.89 0.33 -10.22
N LEU A 74 16.63 1.63 -10.11
CA LEU A 74 15.35 2.27 -10.42
C LEU A 74 15.57 3.54 -11.23
N ASP A 75 14.80 3.71 -12.31
CA ASP A 75 14.84 4.85 -13.22
C ASP A 75 13.94 5.98 -12.74
N TRP A 76 14.48 7.20 -12.63
CA TRP A 76 13.69 8.41 -12.38
C TRP A 76 12.90 8.81 -13.60
N GLN A 77 11.59 8.85 -13.46
CA GLN A 77 10.70 9.29 -14.52
C GLN A 77 10.48 10.80 -14.48
N PRO A 78 10.34 11.47 -15.64
CA PRO A 78 9.83 12.83 -15.69
C PRO A 78 8.41 12.84 -15.13
N GLN A 79 8.11 13.83 -14.31
CA GLN A 79 6.80 13.96 -13.66
C GLN A 79 6.12 15.26 -14.04
N LYS A 80 4.81 15.22 -14.16
CA LYS A 80 3.93 16.36 -14.39
C LYS A 80 3.22 16.67 -13.08
N GLU A 81 3.55 17.82 -12.51
CA GLU A 81 2.95 18.30 -11.26
C GLU A 81 1.88 19.36 -11.57
N ILE A 82 0.81 19.36 -10.80
CA ILE A 82 -0.35 20.22 -11.01
C ILE A 82 -0.53 21.11 -9.79
N ASP A 83 -0.54 22.43 -10.02
CA ASP A 83 -0.96 23.41 -9.04
C ASP A 83 -2.46 23.19 -8.72
N PRO A 84 -2.84 22.91 -7.47
CA PRO A 84 -4.23 22.70 -7.08
C PRO A 84 -5.18 23.85 -7.45
N LEU A 85 -4.67 25.07 -7.54
CA LEU A 85 -5.45 26.24 -7.94
C LEU A 85 -5.83 26.23 -9.43
N LYS A 86 -5.17 25.40 -10.24
CA LYS A 86 -5.42 25.28 -11.68
C LYS A 86 -6.26 24.07 -12.05
N LEU A 87 -6.70 23.25 -11.10
CA LEU A 87 -7.45 22.02 -11.35
C LEU A 87 -8.70 22.25 -12.21
N ASP A 88 -9.44 23.31 -11.94
CA ASP A 88 -10.68 23.60 -12.69
C ASP A 88 -10.42 23.90 -14.16
N ASN A 89 -9.26 24.47 -14.51
CA ASN A 89 -8.87 24.78 -15.89
C ASN A 89 -8.39 23.54 -16.67
N LEU A 90 -8.12 22.43 -15.96
CA LEU A 90 -7.59 21.19 -16.51
C LEU A 90 -8.66 20.09 -16.60
N LYS A 91 -9.91 20.38 -16.18
CA LYS A 91 -10.99 19.39 -16.21
C LYS A 91 -11.31 18.93 -17.63
N ASP A 92 -11.45 17.62 -17.80
CA ASP A 92 -11.94 16.97 -19.00
C ASP A 92 -12.88 15.84 -18.63
N VAL A 93 -14.18 16.05 -18.79
CA VAL A 93 -15.24 15.09 -18.45
C VAL A 93 -15.23 13.82 -19.31
N ASN A 94 -14.50 13.82 -20.44
CA ASN A 94 -14.35 12.64 -21.29
C ASN A 94 -13.22 11.72 -20.81
N GLN A 95 -12.37 12.18 -19.90
CA GLN A 95 -11.32 11.37 -19.32
C GLN A 95 -11.86 10.42 -18.25
N LYS A 96 -11.09 9.35 -18.00
CA LYS A 96 -11.33 8.47 -16.85
C LYS A 96 -10.97 9.16 -15.55
N LEU A 97 -11.59 8.69 -14.48
CA LEU A 97 -11.30 9.13 -13.13
C LEU A 97 -10.00 8.49 -12.64
N TYR A 98 -8.99 9.32 -12.34
CA TYR A 98 -7.70 8.85 -11.84
C TYR A 98 -7.37 9.47 -10.49
N PRO A 99 -6.58 8.77 -9.63
CA PRO A 99 -6.16 9.29 -8.35
C PRO A 99 -5.24 10.49 -8.50
N PHE A 100 -5.42 11.47 -7.63
CA PHE A 100 -4.57 12.65 -7.48
C PHE A 100 -3.77 12.53 -6.20
N TYR A 101 -2.47 12.29 -6.34
CA TYR A 101 -1.56 12.09 -5.22
C TYR A 101 -1.01 13.41 -4.70
N GLY A 102 -0.95 13.53 -3.38
CA GLY A 102 -0.20 14.55 -2.66
C GLY A 102 0.79 13.87 -1.70
N GLN A 103 1.38 14.67 -0.82
CA GLN A 103 2.33 14.17 0.18
C GLN A 103 1.64 13.80 1.50
N ALA A 104 0.40 13.33 1.46
CA ALA A 104 -0.31 12.84 2.63
C ALA A 104 0.16 11.43 3.00
N THR A 105 0.09 11.10 4.29
CA THR A 105 0.41 9.75 4.80
C THR A 105 -0.83 8.87 4.94
N ILE A 106 -2.01 9.48 4.92
CA ILE A 106 -3.30 8.80 4.95
C ILE A 106 -3.76 8.46 3.52
N ASN A 107 -4.61 7.45 3.39
CA ASN A 107 -5.20 7.01 2.12
C ASN A 107 -4.13 6.82 1.01
N ASN A 108 -2.98 6.24 1.36
CA ASN A 108 -1.82 6.07 0.47
C ASN A 108 -1.39 7.34 -0.29
N GLY A 109 -1.64 8.53 0.26
CA GLY A 109 -1.32 9.80 -0.38
C GLY A 109 -2.36 10.31 -1.39
N ILE A 110 -3.45 9.57 -1.61
CA ILE A 110 -4.54 10.01 -2.51
C ILE A 110 -5.36 11.10 -1.79
N ILE A 111 -5.38 12.30 -2.37
CA ILE A 111 -6.13 13.45 -1.85
C ILE A 111 -7.48 13.64 -2.52
N SER A 112 -7.63 13.18 -3.76
CA SER A 112 -8.90 13.19 -4.51
C SER A 112 -8.80 12.29 -5.74
N TYR A 113 -9.92 12.13 -6.44
CA TYR A 113 -9.98 11.55 -7.78
C TYR A 113 -10.46 12.62 -8.75
N ASN A 114 -9.83 12.71 -9.92
CA ASN A 114 -10.10 13.76 -10.89
C ASN A 114 -10.16 13.21 -12.31
N GLN A 115 -10.84 13.95 -13.19
CA GLN A 115 -10.88 13.77 -14.65
C GLN A 115 -10.24 15.02 -15.26
N LEU A 116 -8.96 14.93 -15.58
CA LEU A 116 -8.21 16.06 -16.13
C LEU A 116 -7.63 15.69 -17.51
N VAL A 117 -7.23 16.70 -18.27
CA VAL A 117 -6.64 16.53 -19.61
C VAL A 117 -5.44 15.58 -19.58
N ASP A 118 -5.26 14.83 -20.66
CA ASP A 118 -4.25 13.76 -20.79
C ASP A 118 -2.80 14.29 -20.70
N GLU A 119 -2.58 15.57 -21.00
CA GLU A 119 -1.27 16.21 -20.94
C GLU A 119 -0.65 16.21 -19.54
N VAL A 120 -1.48 16.22 -18.50
CA VAL A 120 -1.02 16.25 -17.09
C VAL A 120 -1.07 14.87 -16.42
N LEU A 121 -1.43 13.82 -17.15
CA LEU A 121 -1.47 12.45 -16.67
C LEU A 121 -0.07 11.85 -16.64
N ASN A 122 0.32 11.29 -15.50
CA ASN A 122 1.54 10.50 -15.31
C ASN A 122 1.24 9.01 -15.46
N ASN A 123 2.27 8.21 -15.75
CA ASN A 123 2.21 6.75 -15.87
C ASN A 123 1.08 6.23 -16.76
N LYS A 124 0.93 6.79 -17.94
CA LYS A 124 -0.16 6.47 -18.87
C LYS A 124 -0.28 4.98 -19.22
N GLU A 125 0.84 4.28 -19.23
CA GLU A 125 0.93 2.85 -19.54
C GLU A 125 0.60 1.95 -18.34
N GLY A 126 0.41 2.51 -17.14
CA GLY A 126 0.12 1.72 -15.93
C GLY A 126 1.28 0.85 -15.47
N LYS A 127 2.53 1.25 -15.70
CA LYS A 127 3.72 0.52 -15.25
C LYS A 127 3.83 0.51 -13.73
N SER A 128 4.44 -0.54 -13.21
CA SER A 128 4.83 -0.62 -11.79
C SER A 128 5.67 0.59 -11.41
N THR A 129 5.20 1.36 -10.44
CA THR A 129 5.76 2.66 -10.09
C THR A 129 5.87 2.80 -8.57
N ILE A 130 7.00 3.33 -8.11
CA ILE A 130 7.21 3.73 -6.72
C ILE A 130 7.27 5.27 -6.66
N LEU A 131 6.44 5.88 -5.82
CA LEU A 131 6.58 7.28 -5.45
C LEU A 131 7.38 7.38 -4.16
N ILE A 132 8.29 8.34 -4.08
CA ILE A 132 8.98 8.71 -2.84
C ILE A 132 8.71 10.19 -2.57
N HIS A 133 8.12 10.47 -1.41
CA HIS A 133 7.85 11.83 -0.95
C HIS A 133 8.96 12.30 0.00
N SER A 134 9.79 13.24 -0.45
CA SER A 134 10.96 13.70 0.31
C SER A 134 10.61 14.48 1.59
N ASN A 135 9.40 15.04 1.70
CA ASN A 135 9.00 15.82 2.87
C ASN A 135 8.68 14.98 4.11
N ASN A 136 8.18 13.77 3.91
CA ASN A 136 7.75 12.88 4.99
C ASN A 136 8.27 11.45 4.86
N GLN A 137 9.18 11.21 3.91
CA GLN A 137 9.80 9.90 3.62
C GLN A 137 8.77 8.79 3.33
N ASN A 138 7.54 9.17 2.93
CA ASN A 138 6.54 8.19 2.55
C ASN A 138 6.84 7.59 1.17
N THR A 139 6.55 6.30 1.02
CA THR A 139 6.66 5.58 -0.25
C THR A 139 5.31 4.98 -0.61
N VAL A 140 4.94 5.09 -1.88
CA VAL A 140 3.67 4.58 -2.40
C VAL A 140 3.94 3.73 -3.64
N TYR A 141 3.31 2.56 -3.71
CA TYR A 141 3.31 1.72 -4.90
C TYR A 141 2.01 1.89 -5.67
N LEU A 142 2.10 1.95 -7.00
CA LEU A 142 0.95 2.04 -7.90
C LEU A 142 1.27 1.44 -9.29
N GLU A 143 0.21 0.97 -9.97
CA GLU A 143 0.24 0.40 -11.34
C GLU A 143 -0.77 1.09 -12.26
N THR A 144 -1.29 2.24 -11.86
CA THR A 144 -2.31 2.96 -12.60
C THR A 144 -1.82 4.32 -13.04
N PRO A 145 -2.38 4.92 -14.09
CA PRO A 145 -2.21 6.34 -14.36
C PRO A 145 -2.64 7.19 -13.16
N PHE A 146 -2.00 8.34 -12.99
CA PHE A 146 -2.26 9.21 -11.84
C PHE A 146 -1.94 10.67 -12.14
N TYR A 147 -2.53 11.55 -11.35
CA TYR A 147 -2.16 12.95 -11.27
C TYR A 147 -1.31 13.20 -10.04
N LEU A 148 -0.44 14.18 -10.11
CA LEU A 148 0.47 14.53 -9.02
C LEU A 148 0.32 16.00 -8.65
N LYS A 149 0.09 16.27 -7.37
CA LYS A 149 0.06 17.62 -6.83
C LYS A 149 1.44 18.24 -6.89
N ASP A 150 1.50 19.50 -7.31
CA ASP A 150 2.74 20.30 -7.24
C ASP A 150 3.29 20.31 -5.81
N GLY A 151 4.47 19.81 -5.69
CA GLY A 151 5.28 19.74 -4.48
C GLY A 151 6.67 20.35 -4.71
N HIS A 152 6.84 21.15 -5.78
CA HIS A 152 8.11 21.73 -6.20
C HIS A 152 9.21 20.65 -6.35
N GLY A 153 8.83 19.52 -6.96
CA GLY A 153 9.75 18.40 -7.18
C GLY A 153 10.03 17.54 -5.96
N ALA A 154 9.31 17.70 -4.86
CA ALA A 154 9.50 16.93 -3.64
C ALA A 154 8.98 15.48 -3.74
N THR A 155 8.34 15.09 -4.83
CA THR A 155 8.01 13.70 -5.12
C THR A 155 8.95 13.17 -6.20
N SER A 156 9.48 11.98 -6.02
CA SER A 156 10.21 11.23 -7.03
C SER A 156 9.33 10.10 -7.57
N VAL A 157 9.30 9.93 -8.88
CA VAL A 157 8.58 8.87 -9.59
C VAL A 157 9.61 7.90 -10.15
N LEU A 158 9.58 6.64 -9.68
CA LEU A 158 10.58 5.64 -10.02
C LEU A 158 9.93 4.42 -10.67
N GLN A 159 10.57 3.91 -11.71
CA GLN A 159 10.15 2.72 -12.44
C GLN A 159 11.36 1.84 -12.76
N SER A 160 11.12 0.61 -13.19
CA SER A 160 12.11 -0.26 -13.81
C SER A 160 11.37 -1.32 -14.61
N GLU A 161 11.93 -1.76 -15.72
CA GLU A 161 11.37 -2.86 -16.52
C GLU A 161 11.31 -4.19 -15.73
N LYS A 162 12.09 -4.33 -14.67
CA LYS A 162 12.12 -5.50 -13.78
C LYS A 162 11.19 -5.36 -12.59
N LEU A 163 10.56 -4.19 -12.41
CA LEU A 163 9.72 -3.91 -11.25
C LEU A 163 8.33 -4.54 -11.42
N ASN A 164 7.88 -5.23 -10.40
CA ASN A 164 6.50 -5.68 -10.24
C ASN A 164 6.04 -5.44 -8.80
N LYS A 165 4.78 -5.72 -8.49
CA LYS A 165 4.19 -5.45 -7.17
C LYS A 165 4.98 -6.08 -6.02
N LEU A 166 5.42 -7.33 -6.15
CA LEU A 166 6.08 -8.05 -5.07
C LEU A 166 7.48 -7.51 -4.81
N ASN A 167 8.33 -7.44 -5.85
CA ASN A 167 9.67 -6.92 -5.66
C ASN A 167 9.68 -5.42 -5.35
N ALA A 168 8.70 -4.63 -5.82
CA ALA A 168 8.52 -3.24 -5.43
C ALA A 168 8.32 -3.08 -3.91
N LEU A 169 7.55 -3.95 -3.26
CA LEU A 169 7.38 -3.94 -1.81
C LEU A 169 8.70 -4.20 -1.09
N TYR A 170 9.54 -5.07 -1.64
CA TYR A 170 10.90 -5.29 -1.12
C TYR A 170 11.76 -4.02 -1.24
N PHE A 171 11.81 -3.42 -2.44
CA PHE A 171 12.50 -2.16 -2.69
C PHE A 171 12.02 -1.06 -1.74
N MET A 172 10.72 -0.88 -1.62
CA MET A 172 10.14 0.13 -0.71
C MET A 172 10.57 -0.09 0.74
N SER A 173 10.64 -1.33 1.21
CA SER A 173 11.09 -1.66 2.56
C SER A 173 12.56 -1.32 2.75
N SER A 174 13.42 -1.66 1.79
CA SER A 174 14.85 -1.35 1.81
C SER A 174 15.12 0.15 1.73
N ILE A 175 14.43 0.86 0.83
CA ILE A 175 14.48 2.32 0.70
C ILE A 175 14.04 2.98 2.01
N LYS A 176 12.86 2.59 2.53
CA LYS A 176 12.27 3.18 3.74
C LYS A 176 13.17 3.01 4.96
N LYS A 177 13.80 1.85 5.11
CA LYS A 177 14.77 1.58 6.19
C LYS A 177 15.89 2.62 6.22
N VAL A 178 16.41 2.99 5.05
CA VAL A 178 17.52 3.95 4.95
C VAL A 178 17.03 5.39 5.05
N ILE A 179 15.99 5.76 4.29
CA ILE A 179 15.56 7.16 4.23
C ILE A 179 14.96 7.66 5.55
N LEU A 180 14.30 6.81 6.33
CA LEU A 180 13.77 7.16 7.66
C LEU A 180 14.87 7.42 8.69
N SER A 181 16.01 6.77 8.56
CA SER A 181 17.15 6.99 9.46
C SER A 181 18.01 8.18 9.04
N LYS A 182 18.10 8.45 7.73
CA LYS A 182 19.02 9.44 7.15
C LYS A 182 18.39 10.83 7.01
N TYR A 183 17.08 10.91 6.75
CA TYR A 183 16.38 12.14 6.42
C TYR A 183 15.24 12.45 7.42
N SER A 184 14.87 13.72 7.48
CA SER A 184 13.78 14.21 8.34
C SER A 184 13.09 15.40 7.67
N TYR A 185 12.05 15.95 8.30
CA TYR A 185 11.39 17.16 7.80
C TYR A 185 12.37 18.35 7.66
N ASN A 186 13.33 18.46 8.59
CA ASN A 186 14.33 19.54 8.58
C ASN A 186 15.58 19.22 7.75
N ALA A 187 15.79 17.97 7.38
CA ALA A 187 16.90 17.48 6.56
C ALA A 187 16.32 16.62 5.41
N LYS A 188 15.59 17.28 4.51
CA LYS A 188 14.89 16.61 3.40
C LYS A 188 15.88 16.03 2.41
N ALA A 189 15.59 14.84 1.92
CA ALA A 189 16.32 14.27 0.81
C ALA A 189 16.06 15.06 -0.48
N THR A 190 17.09 15.64 -1.06
CA THR A 190 17.00 16.14 -2.44
C THR A 190 16.92 14.97 -3.41
N LYS A 191 16.46 15.20 -4.65
CA LYS A 191 16.50 14.16 -5.70
C LYS A 191 17.91 13.61 -5.92
N ILE A 192 18.93 14.44 -5.85
CA ILE A 192 20.34 14.04 -5.99
C ILE A 192 20.75 13.12 -4.85
N GLU A 193 20.41 13.47 -3.62
CA GLU A 193 20.71 12.64 -2.46
C GLU A 193 19.98 11.31 -2.49
N LEU A 194 18.69 11.29 -2.88
CA LEU A 194 17.93 10.05 -3.05
C LEU A 194 18.58 9.14 -4.11
N LYS A 195 18.96 9.69 -5.26
CA LYS A 195 19.65 8.94 -6.32
C LYS A 195 20.89 8.23 -5.80
N ASN A 196 21.72 8.95 -5.04
CA ASN A 196 22.97 8.44 -4.49
C ASN A 196 22.79 7.68 -3.16
N THR A 197 21.58 7.53 -2.66
CA THR A 197 21.33 6.77 -1.44
C THR A 197 21.53 5.28 -1.71
N LEU A 198 22.40 4.67 -0.89
CA LEU A 198 22.67 3.24 -0.93
C LEU A 198 21.56 2.47 -0.21
N ILE A 199 21.07 1.44 -0.84
CA ILE A 199 20.11 0.47 -0.28
C ILE A 199 20.71 -0.92 -0.37
N SER A 200 20.49 -1.73 0.64
CA SER A 200 20.94 -3.12 0.68
C SER A 200 19.89 -4.03 0.05
N LEU A 201 20.27 -4.80 -0.95
CA LEU A 201 19.42 -5.74 -1.68
C LEU A 201 20.05 -7.13 -1.73
N PRO A 202 19.25 -8.20 -1.70
CA PRO A 202 19.75 -9.55 -1.98
C PRO A 202 20.31 -9.57 -3.39
N SER A 203 21.52 -10.08 -3.53
CA SER A 203 22.27 -10.01 -4.80
C SER A 203 23.14 -11.25 -5.04
N SER A 204 23.56 -11.39 -6.28
CA SER A 204 24.58 -12.34 -6.69
C SER A 204 25.39 -11.73 -7.83
N GLN A 205 26.71 -11.68 -7.65
CA GLN A 205 27.65 -11.16 -8.65
C GLN A 205 27.31 -9.72 -9.11
N GLY A 206 26.94 -8.84 -8.19
CA GLY A 206 26.59 -7.44 -8.48
C GLY A 206 25.19 -7.23 -9.09
N VAL A 207 24.34 -8.27 -9.12
CA VAL A 207 23.00 -8.17 -9.70
C VAL A 207 21.94 -8.46 -8.63
N PRO A 208 20.93 -7.58 -8.44
CA PRO A 208 19.84 -7.84 -7.53
C PRO A 208 19.03 -9.10 -7.89
N LEU A 209 18.70 -9.91 -6.89
CA LEU A 209 17.94 -11.16 -7.04
C LEU A 209 16.43 -10.87 -7.01
N TYR A 210 15.89 -10.32 -8.09
CA TYR A 210 14.46 -9.94 -8.20
C TYR A 210 13.52 -11.12 -7.91
N ALA A 211 13.76 -12.29 -8.49
CA ALA A 211 12.94 -13.49 -8.26
C ALA A 211 12.92 -13.90 -6.78
N TYR A 212 14.07 -13.81 -6.10
CA TYR A 212 14.14 -14.07 -4.66
C TYR A 212 13.28 -13.07 -3.87
N MET A 213 13.36 -11.77 -4.18
CA MET A 213 12.54 -10.74 -3.52
C MET A 213 11.05 -11.02 -3.67
N GLU A 214 10.62 -11.48 -4.85
CA GLU A 214 9.21 -11.82 -5.12
C GLU A 214 8.74 -13.00 -4.26
N VAL A 215 9.51 -14.09 -4.25
CA VAL A 215 9.19 -15.28 -3.46
C VAL A 215 9.18 -14.94 -1.97
N PHE A 216 10.17 -14.19 -1.49
CA PHE A 216 10.27 -13.78 -0.10
C PHE A 216 9.09 -12.90 0.34
N ILE A 217 8.73 -11.88 -0.45
CA ILE A 217 7.58 -11.02 -0.14
C ILE A 217 6.28 -11.80 -0.15
N LYS A 218 6.09 -12.71 -1.11
CA LYS A 218 4.92 -13.57 -1.16
C LYS A 218 4.80 -14.45 0.08
N ALA A 219 5.91 -15.02 0.53
CA ALA A 219 5.97 -15.80 1.76
C ALA A 219 5.61 -14.95 2.99
N VAL A 220 6.18 -13.75 3.11
CA VAL A 220 5.88 -12.81 4.20
C VAL A 220 4.40 -12.41 4.19
N GLN A 221 3.82 -12.11 3.02
CA GLN A 221 2.39 -11.80 2.90
C GLN A 221 1.51 -12.94 3.43
N LYS A 222 1.83 -14.19 3.07
CA LYS A 222 1.11 -15.38 3.57
C LYS A 222 1.21 -15.53 5.09
N LEU A 223 2.37 -15.30 5.67
CA LEU A 223 2.55 -15.35 7.12
C LEU A 223 1.73 -14.27 7.85
N VAL A 224 1.72 -13.05 7.31
CA VAL A 224 0.98 -11.92 7.90
C VAL A 224 -0.52 -12.10 7.79
N ILE A 225 -1.01 -12.62 6.65
CA ILE A 225 -2.45 -12.76 6.41
C ILE A 225 -3.06 -13.97 7.11
N LYS A 226 -2.27 -14.96 7.50
CA LYS A 226 -2.72 -16.22 8.09
C LYS A 226 -3.72 -16.03 9.21
N GLU A 227 -3.38 -15.22 10.21
CA GLU A 227 -4.25 -14.99 11.38
C GLU A 227 -5.57 -14.33 11.00
N VAL A 228 -5.56 -13.47 9.97
CA VAL A 228 -6.76 -12.80 9.45
C VAL A 228 -7.68 -13.80 8.75
N VAL A 229 -7.13 -14.69 7.92
CA VAL A 229 -7.91 -15.75 7.25
C VAL A 229 -8.51 -16.70 8.28
N GLU A 230 -7.70 -17.19 9.22
CA GLU A 230 -8.17 -18.07 10.29
C GLU A 230 -9.25 -17.41 11.17
N TYR A 231 -9.16 -16.10 11.40
CA TYR A 231 -10.21 -15.35 12.10
C TYR A 231 -11.51 -15.32 11.28
N ALA A 232 -11.44 -15.00 10.00
CA ALA A 232 -12.60 -14.96 9.10
C ALA A 232 -13.29 -16.33 9.03
N ASP A 233 -12.50 -17.40 8.84
CA ASP A 233 -13.02 -18.78 8.77
C ASP A 233 -13.77 -19.19 10.05
N ARG A 234 -13.21 -18.85 11.23
CA ARG A 234 -13.87 -19.12 12.52
C ARG A 234 -15.21 -18.38 12.65
N LYS A 235 -15.26 -17.11 12.24
CA LYS A 235 -16.50 -16.32 12.30
C LYS A 235 -17.56 -16.86 11.33
N ILE A 236 -17.17 -17.24 10.13
CA ILE A 236 -18.08 -17.85 9.13
C ILE A 236 -18.63 -19.18 9.64
N ALA A 237 -17.78 -20.04 10.20
CA ALA A 237 -18.21 -21.32 10.77
C ALA A 237 -19.23 -21.13 11.90
N ALA A 238 -18.96 -20.20 12.83
CA ALA A 238 -19.88 -19.90 13.94
C ALA A 238 -21.24 -19.37 13.44
N SER A 239 -21.26 -18.51 12.43
CA SER A 239 -22.50 -17.99 11.83
C SER A 239 -23.33 -19.11 11.16
N ARG A 240 -22.69 -20.06 10.48
CA ARG A 240 -23.36 -21.21 9.85
C ARG A 240 -23.99 -22.16 10.86
N GLU A 241 -23.33 -22.38 12.02
CA GLU A 241 -23.88 -23.22 13.09
C GLU A 241 -25.17 -22.65 13.72
N VAL A 242 -25.26 -21.31 13.80
CA VAL A 242 -26.47 -20.63 14.32
C VAL A 242 -27.64 -20.81 13.37
N VAL A 243 -27.39 -20.63 12.04
CA VAL A 243 -28.43 -20.76 11.02
C VAL A 243 -28.97 -22.22 10.87
N THR A 244 -28.12 -23.21 11.13
CA THR A 244 -28.54 -24.63 11.03
C THR A 244 -29.29 -25.15 12.27
N LYS A 245 -29.30 -24.40 13.36
CA LYS A 245 -29.99 -24.75 14.63
C LYS A 245 -31.36 -24.06 14.79
N THR A 246 -31.71 -23.18 13.84
CA THR A 246 -33.03 -22.51 13.75
C THR A 246 -33.89 -23.17 12.71
#